data_2f1e44dd13bdada7bee33a619d20b509
#
_entry.id   2f1e44dd13bdada7bee33a619d20b509
#
_cell.length_a   1.000
_cell.length_b   1.000
_cell.length_c   1.000
_cell.angle_alpha   90.00
_cell.angle_beta   90.00
_cell.angle_gamma   90.00
#
_symmetry.space_group_name_H-M   'P 1'
#
loop_
_entity.id
_entity.type
_entity.pdbx_description
1 polymer ?
#
loop_
_entity_poly.entity_id
_entity_poly.type
_entity_poly.pdbx_seq_one_letter_code
_entity_poly.pdbx_strand_id
1 'polypeptide(L)'
;MSHKEEVFKKVTGMIEEAYPFVSIDKCYRDELDGSYSFRGAINLIEGEFELDLREYQIKDDHLLKDIITKNKDVVYKLYDIISDEYLDYTIEIVRPDFMYVRDDKFKYGIFLDKTGKKYVTVHKVFEDATLVSFYKQHVGVRMTITAADESKRSANLPDDLNDIFDVFKQLRKNITEELNL
;
A
#
# COMPACT_ATOMS: atom_id res chain seq x y z
N MET A 1 -4.20 -21.21 -25.93
CA MET A 1 -4.07 -20.34 -24.72
C MET A 1 -5.33 -19.51 -24.59
N SER A 2 -5.97 -19.52 -23.43
CA SER A 2 -7.17 -18.71 -23.19
C SER A 2 -6.81 -17.23 -23.11
N HIS A 3 -7.84 -16.39 -23.25
CA HIS A 3 -7.65 -14.93 -23.08
C HIS A 3 -7.10 -14.57 -21.70
N LYS A 4 -7.63 -15.22 -20.64
CA LYS A 4 -7.14 -15.03 -19.28
C LYS A 4 -5.66 -15.41 -19.12
N GLU A 5 -5.23 -16.49 -19.74
CA GLU A 5 -3.83 -16.92 -19.70
C GLU A 5 -2.92 -15.94 -20.44
N GLU A 6 -3.35 -15.41 -21.56
CA GLU A 6 -2.62 -14.38 -22.31
C GLU A 6 -2.47 -13.10 -21.51
N VAL A 7 -3.56 -12.65 -20.85
CA VAL A 7 -3.57 -11.48 -19.97
C VAL A 7 -2.64 -11.71 -18.79
N PHE A 8 -2.73 -12.86 -18.13
CA PHE A 8 -1.86 -13.20 -17.02
C PHE A 8 -0.38 -13.14 -17.41
N LYS A 9 -0.03 -13.79 -18.51
CA LYS A 9 1.37 -13.82 -18.97
C LYS A 9 1.90 -12.43 -19.31
N LYS A 10 1.11 -11.64 -20.02
CA LYS A 10 1.48 -10.27 -20.43
C LYS A 10 1.72 -9.37 -19.23
N VAL A 11 0.74 -9.27 -18.34
CA VAL A 11 0.79 -8.36 -17.19
C VAL A 11 1.82 -8.82 -16.17
N THR A 12 1.87 -10.12 -15.88
CA THR A 12 2.85 -10.70 -14.95
C THR A 12 4.27 -10.42 -15.41
N GLY A 13 4.55 -10.58 -16.70
CA GLY A 13 5.88 -10.28 -17.25
C GLY A 13 6.29 -8.83 -17.05
N MET A 14 5.36 -7.89 -17.26
CA MET A 14 5.62 -6.46 -17.06
C MET A 14 5.82 -6.11 -15.59
N ILE A 15 5.03 -6.69 -14.70
CA ILE A 15 5.15 -6.45 -13.25
C ILE A 15 6.50 -6.97 -12.74
N GLU A 16 6.84 -8.20 -13.07
CA GLU A 16 8.07 -8.82 -12.57
C GLU A 16 9.33 -8.18 -13.15
N GLU A 17 9.25 -7.63 -14.36
CA GLU A 17 10.35 -6.85 -14.94
C GLU A 17 10.52 -5.52 -14.18
N ALA A 18 9.43 -4.82 -13.87
CA ALA A 18 9.46 -3.55 -13.14
C ALA A 18 9.84 -3.72 -11.67
N TYR A 19 9.41 -4.81 -11.05
CA TYR A 19 9.62 -5.09 -9.63
C TYR A 19 10.25 -6.47 -9.45
N PRO A 20 11.59 -6.58 -9.54
CA PRO A 20 12.27 -7.89 -9.46
C PRO A 20 12.06 -8.66 -8.16
N PHE A 21 11.62 -7.98 -7.10
CA PHE A 21 11.32 -8.59 -5.81
C PHE A 21 9.90 -9.17 -5.72
N VAL A 22 9.12 -9.08 -6.78
CA VAL A 22 7.72 -9.55 -6.83
C VAL A 22 7.62 -10.80 -7.70
N SER A 23 6.84 -11.78 -7.23
CA SER A 23 6.46 -12.97 -7.99
C SER A 23 4.94 -13.08 -8.02
N ILE A 24 4.34 -12.90 -9.18
CA ILE A 24 2.88 -12.99 -9.36
C ILE A 24 2.49 -14.46 -9.51
N ASP A 25 1.61 -14.92 -8.64
CA ASP A 25 1.19 -16.32 -8.62
C ASP A 25 -0.32 -16.52 -8.82
N LYS A 26 -1.10 -15.43 -8.77
CA LYS A 26 -2.56 -15.50 -8.88
C LYS A 26 -3.10 -14.37 -9.77
N CYS A 27 -4.11 -14.72 -10.56
CA CYS A 27 -4.89 -13.77 -11.34
C CYS A 27 -6.37 -14.14 -11.24
N TYR A 28 -7.17 -13.21 -10.75
CA TYR A 28 -8.61 -13.36 -10.64
C TYR A 28 -9.31 -12.44 -11.63
N ARG A 29 -10.37 -12.93 -12.25
CA ARG A 29 -11.25 -12.09 -13.04
C ARG A 29 -12.56 -11.90 -12.28
N ASP A 30 -12.97 -10.65 -12.10
CA ASP A 30 -14.28 -10.32 -11.57
C ASP A 30 -15.31 -10.41 -12.70
N GLU A 31 -16.25 -11.34 -12.55
CA GLU A 31 -17.29 -11.58 -13.57
C GLU A 31 -18.31 -10.43 -13.64
N LEU A 32 -18.43 -9.62 -12.57
CA LEU A 32 -19.39 -8.53 -12.51
C LEU A 32 -18.91 -7.30 -13.27
N ASP A 33 -17.66 -6.91 -13.11
CA ASP A 33 -17.11 -5.69 -13.72
C ASP A 33 -16.03 -5.96 -14.78
N GLY A 34 -15.63 -7.23 -14.96
CA GLY A 34 -14.61 -7.62 -15.93
C GLY A 34 -13.19 -7.20 -15.58
N SER A 35 -12.96 -6.74 -14.35
CA SER A 35 -11.61 -6.39 -13.91
C SER A 35 -10.78 -7.64 -13.61
N TYR A 36 -9.45 -7.45 -13.65
CA TYR A 36 -8.48 -8.48 -13.31
C TYR A 36 -7.71 -8.05 -12.07
N SER A 37 -7.56 -8.97 -11.13
CA SER A 37 -6.74 -8.79 -9.93
C SER A 37 -5.50 -9.66 -10.01
N PHE A 38 -4.35 -9.04 -9.94
CA PHE A 38 -3.05 -9.72 -9.91
C PHE A 38 -2.51 -9.70 -8.49
N ARG A 39 -2.14 -10.87 -7.98
CA ARG A 39 -1.63 -11.03 -6.63
C ARG A 39 -0.35 -11.84 -6.66
N GLY A 40 0.60 -11.48 -5.80
CA GLY A 40 1.86 -12.20 -5.71
C GLY A 40 2.59 -11.97 -4.42
N ALA A 41 3.64 -12.77 -4.22
CA ALA A 41 4.50 -12.68 -3.07
C ALA A 41 5.58 -11.63 -3.28
N ILE A 42 5.95 -10.98 -2.18
CA ILE A 42 7.13 -10.11 -2.12
C ILE A 42 8.27 -10.97 -1.55
N ASN A 43 9.38 -10.99 -2.26
CA ASN A 43 10.49 -11.87 -1.93
C ASN A 43 11.01 -11.67 -0.49
N LEU A 44 11.08 -12.76 0.27
CA LEU A 44 11.60 -12.83 1.65
C LEU A 44 10.80 -12.01 2.69
N ILE A 45 9.61 -11.53 2.36
CA ILE A 45 8.74 -10.75 3.24
C ILE A 45 7.34 -11.36 3.22
N GLU A 46 6.63 -11.29 4.34
CA GLU A 46 5.25 -11.81 4.43
C GLU A 46 4.24 -10.98 3.63
N GLY A 47 4.61 -9.80 3.16
CA GLY A 47 3.74 -8.90 2.41
C GLY A 47 3.33 -9.43 1.04
N GLU A 48 2.36 -8.77 0.46
CA GLU A 48 1.74 -9.15 -0.81
C GLU A 48 1.81 -7.98 -1.80
N PHE A 49 2.07 -8.31 -3.07
CA PHE A 49 1.91 -7.36 -4.17
C PHE A 49 0.48 -7.49 -4.72
N GLU A 50 -0.15 -6.37 -5.02
CA GLU A 50 -1.49 -6.32 -5.59
C GLU A 50 -1.58 -5.32 -6.75
N LEU A 51 -2.32 -5.67 -7.79
CA LEU A 51 -2.67 -4.75 -8.87
C LEU A 51 -4.03 -5.15 -9.45
N ASP A 52 -4.94 -4.20 -9.51
CA ASP A 52 -6.25 -4.37 -10.14
C ASP A 52 -6.30 -3.54 -11.41
N LEU A 53 -6.68 -4.18 -12.52
CA LEU A 53 -6.72 -3.57 -13.84
C LEU A 53 -8.04 -3.85 -14.52
N ARG A 54 -8.49 -2.85 -15.28
CA ARG A 54 -9.64 -3.00 -16.18
C ARG A 54 -9.18 -3.46 -17.55
N GLU A 55 -10.06 -4.09 -18.31
CA GLU A 55 -9.77 -4.61 -19.64
C GLU A 55 -9.15 -3.54 -20.56
N TYR A 56 -9.72 -2.31 -20.57
CA TYR A 56 -9.21 -1.24 -21.43
C TYR A 56 -7.78 -0.83 -21.08
N GLN A 57 -7.39 -0.94 -19.81
CA GLN A 57 -6.03 -0.63 -19.35
C GLN A 57 -5.02 -1.68 -19.83
N ILE A 58 -5.46 -2.93 -19.88
CA ILE A 58 -4.62 -4.06 -20.31
C ILE A 58 -4.41 -4.04 -21.83
N LYS A 59 -5.43 -3.65 -22.59
CA LYS A 59 -5.39 -3.60 -24.05
C LYS A 59 -4.50 -2.49 -24.60
N ASP A 60 -4.32 -1.41 -23.86
CA ASP A 60 -3.46 -0.29 -24.24
C ASP A 60 -2.08 -0.49 -23.62
N ASP A 61 -1.13 -0.94 -24.42
CA ASP A 61 0.23 -1.26 -23.96
C ASP A 61 0.93 -0.07 -23.33
N HIS A 62 0.74 1.12 -23.88
CA HIS A 62 1.34 2.34 -23.34
C HIS A 62 0.75 2.72 -21.97
N LEU A 63 -0.58 2.66 -21.86
CA LEU A 63 -1.28 2.91 -20.61
C LEU A 63 -0.90 1.89 -19.54
N LEU A 64 -0.87 0.61 -19.90
CA LEU A 64 -0.49 -0.48 -18.99
C LEU A 64 0.91 -0.30 -18.44
N LYS A 65 1.86 -0.01 -19.34
CA LYS A 65 3.25 0.25 -18.95
C LYS A 65 3.34 1.45 -18.01
N ASP A 66 2.62 2.53 -18.29
CA ASP A 66 2.60 3.73 -17.45
C ASP A 66 2.06 3.40 -16.06
N ILE A 67 0.93 2.69 -15.96
CA ILE A 67 0.35 2.29 -14.68
C ILE A 67 1.35 1.50 -13.83
N ILE A 68 2.03 0.55 -14.43
CA ILE A 68 2.96 -0.34 -13.72
C ILE A 68 4.25 0.41 -13.34
N THR A 69 4.78 1.28 -14.19
CA THR A 69 6.14 1.80 -14.05
C THR A 69 6.24 3.24 -13.59
N LYS A 70 5.13 3.98 -13.52
CA LYS A 70 5.14 5.42 -13.19
C LYS A 70 5.90 5.77 -11.93
N ASN A 71 5.74 4.99 -10.88
CA ASN A 71 6.36 5.21 -9.57
C ASN A 71 7.36 4.11 -9.21
N LYS A 72 7.83 3.33 -10.17
CA LYS A 72 8.64 2.14 -9.87
C LYS A 72 9.90 2.45 -9.07
N ASP A 73 10.57 3.57 -9.36
CA ASP A 73 11.81 3.93 -8.67
C ASP A 73 11.55 4.28 -7.21
N VAL A 74 10.45 5.00 -6.93
CA VAL A 74 10.04 5.35 -5.56
C VAL A 74 9.62 4.10 -4.79
N VAL A 75 8.79 3.25 -5.40
CA VAL A 75 8.35 1.99 -4.77
C VAL A 75 9.53 1.09 -4.46
N TYR A 76 10.43 0.93 -5.41
CA TYR A 76 11.64 0.11 -5.23
C TYR A 76 12.51 0.63 -4.09
N LYS A 77 12.74 1.94 -4.06
CA LYS A 77 13.58 2.55 -3.03
C LYS A 77 12.94 2.47 -1.65
N LEU A 78 11.62 2.70 -1.54
CA LEU A 78 10.90 2.53 -0.28
C LEU A 78 10.93 1.08 0.19
N TYR A 79 10.71 0.14 -0.71
CA TYR A 79 10.84 -1.29 -0.40
C TYR A 79 12.23 -1.60 0.18
N ASP A 80 13.28 -1.14 -0.48
CA ASP A 80 14.67 -1.38 -0.09
C ASP A 80 14.97 -0.81 1.29
N ILE A 81 14.58 0.45 1.53
CA ILE A 81 14.80 1.13 2.82
C ILE A 81 14.01 0.46 3.95
N ILE A 82 12.73 0.21 3.74
CA ILE A 82 11.84 -0.31 4.79
C ILE A 82 12.16 -1.77 5.09
N SER A 83 12.52 -2.56 4.10
CA SER A 83 12.87 -3.96 4.31
C SER A 83 14.18 -4.14 5.09
N ASP A 84 15.08 -3.16 5.08
CA ASP A 84 16.29 -3.20 5.88
C ASP A 84 15.99 -2.99 7.39
N GLU A 85 14.85 -2.36 7.72
CA GLU A 85 14.40 -2.14 9.11
C GLU A 85 13.39 -3.21 9.54
N TYR A 86 13.59 -4.44 9.12
CA TYR A 86 12.64 -5.55 9.24
C TYR A 86 12.21 -5.90 10.67
N LEU A 87 12.94 -5.46 11.68
CA LEU A 87 12.58 -5.71 13.09
C LEU A 87 11.49 -4.76 13.59
N ASP A 88 11.42 -3.55 13.05
CA ASP A 88 10.51 -2.51 13.52
C ASP A 88 9.29 -2.35 12.63
N TYR A 89 9.43 -2.59 11.33
CA TYR A 89 8.39 -2.35 10.34
C TYR A 89 8.18 -3.55 9.43
N THR A 90 6.93 -3.81 9.09
CA THR A 90 6.54 -4.88 8.17
C THR A 90 5.81 -4.28 6.98
N ILE A 91 6.26 -4.62 5.77
CA ILE A 91 5.54 -4.25 4.55
C ILE A 91 4.41 -5.26 4.35
N GLU A 92 3.16 -4.80 4.38
CA GLU A 92 2.00 -5.67 4.19
C GLU A 92 1.56 -5.74 2.72
N ILE A 93 1.50 -4.59 2.04
CA ILE A 93 1.01 -4.50 0.68
C ILE A 93 1.90 -3.56 -0.12
N VAL A 94 2.25 -3.98 -1.33
CA VAL A 94 2.89 -3.15 -2.35
C VAL A 94 2.00 -3.11 -3.58
N ARG A 95 1.73 -1.90 -4.06
CA ARG A 95 1.09 -1.63 -5.35
C ARG A 95 1.94 -0.63 -6.12
N PRO A 96 1.75 -0.48 -7.42
CA PRO A 96 2.51 0.52 -8.18
C PRO A 96 2.31 1.97 -7.71
N ASP A 97 1.20 2.27 -7.03
CA ASP A 97 0.83 3.61 -6.58
C ASP A 97 0.62 3.69 -5.06
N PHE A 98 0.93 2.63 -4.32
CA PHE A 98 0.54 2.56 -2.93
C PHE A 98 1.33 1.50 -2.16
N MET A 99 1.63 1.78 -0.88
CA MET A 99 2.21 0.79 0.04
C MET A 99 1.51 0.87 1.39
N TYR A 100 1.28 -0.29 2.00
CA TYR A 100 0.96 -0.39 3.42
C TYR A 100 2.15 -0.95 4.19
N VAL A 101 2.52 -0.22 5.23
CA VAL A 101 3.59 -0.61 6.17
C VAL A 101 3.01 -0.55 7.57
N ARG A 102 3.38 -1.46 8.43
CA ARG A 102 2.94 -1.41 9.82
C ARG A 102 4.10 -1.62 10.79
N ASP A 103 3.93 -1.05 11.98
CA ASP A 103 4.69 -1.44 13.18
C ASP A 103 3.79 -2.27 14.10
N ASP A 104 4.10 -2.36 15.39
CA ASP A 104 3.35 -3.17 16.35
C ASP A 104 1.91 -2.67 16.56
N LYS A 105 1.62 -1.37 16.38
CA LYS A 105 0.33 -0.76 16.74
C LYS A 105 -0.30 0.09 15.66
N PHE A 106 0.45 0.52 14.65
CA PHE A 106 0.00 1.47 13.64
C PHE A 106 0.24 0.95 12.24
N LYS A 107 -0.63 1.36 11.33
CA LYS A 107 -0.51 1.11 9.91
C LYS A 107 -0.30 2.44 9.19
N TYR A 108 0.68 2.48 8.31
CA TYR A 108 1.03 3.65 7.51
C TYR A 108 0.71 3.37 6.05
N GLY A 109 -0.08 4.25 5.43
CA GLY A 109 -0.33 4.21 4.00
C GLY A 109 0.58 5.19 3.30
N ILE A 110 1.31 4.73 2.28
CA ILE A 110 2.13 5.59 1.44
C ILE A 110 1.45 5.68 0.09
N PHE A 111 0.94 6.86 -0.25
CA PHE A 111 0.19 7.11 -1.46
C PHE A 111 1.05 7.84 -2.49
N LEU A 112 1.13 7.26 -3.68
CA LEU A 112 1.89 7.80 -4.80
C LEU A 112 0.89 8.22 -5.89
N ASP A 113 0.14 9.29 -5.60
CA ASP A 113 -1.04 9.69 -6.35
C ASP A 113 -0.74 10.01 -7.82
N LYS A 114 -1.72 9.71 -8.65
CA LYS A 114 -1.73 10.02 -10.09
C LYS A 114 -1.68 11.52 -10.38
N THR A 115 -2.12 12.37 -9.44
CA THR A 115 -2.10 13.84 -9.58
C THR A 115 -0.75 14.46 -9.20
N GLY A 116 0.24 13.63 -8.84
CA GLY A 116 1.57 14.10 -8.42
C GLY A 116 1.70 14.39 -6.94
N LYS A 117 0.61 14.33 -6.18
CA LYS A 117 0.65 14.49 -4.73
C LYS A 117 1.03 13.15 -4.08
N LYS A 118 2.14 13.14 -3.35
CA LYS A 118 2.64 11.96 -2.63
C LYS A 118 2.59 12.25 -1.15
N TYR A 119 1.96 11.37 -0.37
CA TYR A 119 1.75 11.59 1.05
C TYR A 119 1.70 10.29 1.83
N VAL A 120 1.85 10.41 3.15
CA VAL A 120 1.82 9.32 4.10
C VAL A 120 0.68 9.55 5.07
N THR A 121 -0.09 8.51 5.38
CA THR A 121 -1.15 8.53 6.39
C THR A 121 -0.84 7.55 7.49
N VAL A 122 -1.47 7.73 8.66
CA VAL A 122 -1.35 6.79 9.77
C VAL A 122 -2.74 6.37 10.24
N HIS A 123 -2.88 5.08 10.54
CA HIS A 123 -4.07 4.51 11.16
C HIS A 123 -3.64 3.66 12.34
N LYS A 124 -4.39 3.71 13.43
CA LYS A 124 -4.17 2.76 14.50
C LYS A 124 -4.78 1.41 14.16
N VAL A 125 -4.01 0.36 14.35
CA VAL A 125 -4.51 -1.00 14.25
C VAL A 125 -5.08 -1.40 15.61
N PHE A 126 -6.37 -1.70 15.69
CA PHE A 126 -7.01 -2.16 16.92
C PHE A 126 -6.98 -3.67 17.00
N GLU A 127 -5.97 -4.16 17.70
CA GLU A 127 -5.89 -5.56 18.09
C GLU A 127 -6.41 -5.76 19.51
N ASP A 128 -6.54 -4.65 20.28
CA ASP A 128 -7.07 -4.66 21.64
C ASP A 128 -8.59 -4.55 21.63
N ALA A 129 -9.27 -5.62 22.08
CA ALA A 129 -10.73 -5.68 22.14
C ALA A 129 -11.33 -4.57 23.01
N THR A 130 -10.63 -4.12 24.04
CA THR A 130 -11.07 -3.04 24.93
C THR A 130 -11.15 -1.72 24.20
N LEU A 131 -10.11 -1.40 23.41
CA LEU A 131 -10.11 -0.18 22.61
C LEU A 131 -11.17 -0.21 21.52
N VAL A 132 -11.35 -1.36 20.87
CA VAL A 132 -12.41 -1.55 19.89
C VAL A 132 -13.79 -1.31 20.51
N SER A 133 -14.05 -1.85 21.68
CA SER A 133 -15.31 -1.65 22.41
C SER A 133 -15.51 -0.19 22.79
N PHE A 134 -14.46 0.48 23.27
CA PHE A 134 -14.51 1.90 23.61
C PHE A 134 -14.94 2.74 22.41
N TYR A 135 -14.31 2.54 21.27
CA TYR A 135 -14.64 3.30 20.07
C TYR A 135 -16.04 3.01 19.53
N LYS A 136 -16.48 1.76 19.57
CA LYS A 136 -17.84 1.40 19.18
C LYS A 136 -18.89 2.11 20.03
N GLN A 137 -18.64 2.29 21.33
CA GLN A 137 -19.56 2.96 22.24
C GLN A 137 -19.59 4.48 22.04
N HIS A 138 -18.44 5.10 21.74
CA HIS A 138 -18.30 6.55 21.76
C HIS A 138 -18.40 7.20 20.38
N VAL A 139 -18.11 6.45 19.31
CA VAL A 139 -18.07 6.99 17.93
C VAL A 139 -19.07 6.30 17.00
N GLY A 140 -19.83 5.32 17.52
CA GLY A 140 -20.76 4.53 16.72
C GLY A 140 -20.06 3.51 15.82
N VAL A 141 -20.79 2.98 14.84
CA VAL A 141 -20.34 1.87 13.99
C VAL A 141 -19.21 2.27 13.01
N ARG A 142 -18.99 3.56 12.83
CA ARG A 142 -17.90 4.05 12.00
C ARG A 142 -16.63 4.16 12.83
N MET A 143 -15.86 3.09 12.83
CA MET A 143 -14.52 3.11 13.40
C MET A 143 -13.52 3.77 12.43
N THR A 144 -13.83 4.95 11.96
CA THR A 144 -12.80 5.83 11.46
C THR A 144 -12.23 6.56 12.66
N ILE A 145 -11.14 6.05 13.19
CA ILE A 145 -10.32 6.87 14.06
C ILE A 145 -9.62 7.85 13.14
N THR A 146 -10.39 8.74 12.72
CA THR A 146 -9.89 9.90 12.04
C THR A 146 -9.62 10.90 13.16
N ALA A 147 -8.36 11.16 13.37
CA ALA A 147 -7.99 12.38 14.05
C ALA A 147 -8.84 13.50 13.48
N ALA A 148 -9.48 14.28 14.33
CA ALA A 148 -10.29 15.42 13.89
C ALA A 148 -9.47 16.42 13.05
N ASP A 149 -8.15 16.41 13.21
CA ASP A 149 -7.21 17.25 12.47
C ASP A 149 -6.41 16.40 11.48
N GLU A 150 -6.75 16.50 10.19
CA GLU A 150 -6.05 15.79 9.11
C GLU A 150 -4.56 16.08 9.05
N SER A 151 -4.14 17.29 9.47
CA SER A 151 -2.71 17.66 9.45
C SER A 151 -1.87 16.83 10.39
N LYS A 152 -2.49 16.20 11.41
CA LYS A 152 -1.79 15.37 12.39
C LYS A 152 -1.67 13.92 11.97
N ARG A 153 -2.51 13.43 11.05
CA ARG A 153 -2.53 12.03 10.61
C ARG A 153 -1.99 11.79 9.22
N SER A 154 -1.61 12.86 8.54
CA SER A 154 -0.98 12.76 7.23
C SER A 154 0.18 13.73 7.10
N ALA A 155 1.15 13.38 6.28
CA ALA A 155 2.31 14.20 5.99
C ALA A 155 2.71 13.98 4.53
N ASN A 156 3.38 14.96 3.94
CA ASN A 156 3.94 14.78 2.62
C ASN A 156 5.02 13.70 2.63
N LEU A 157 5.16 12.99 1.53
CA LEU A 157 6.29 12.08 1.35
C LEU A 157 7.57 12.92 1.39
N PRO A 158 8.59 12.53 2.19
CA PRO A 158 9.82 13.30 2.27
C PRO A 158 10.59 13.27 0.95
N ASP A 159 11.29 14.36 0.62
CA ASP A 159 12.12 14.42 -0.58
C ASP A 159 13.24 13.40 -0.52
N ASP A 160 13.88 13.25 0.63
CA ASP A 160 14.79 12.14 0.92
C ASP A 160 13.99 10.98 1.50
N LEU A 161 13.84 9.91 0.74
CA LEU A 161 13.06 8.75 1.15
C LEU A 161 13.64 8.02 2.36
N ASN A 162 14.93 8.22 2.68
CA ASN A 162 15.54 7.70 3.91
C ASN A 162 14.91 8.29 5.17
N ASP A 163 14.27 9.46 5.06
CA ASP A 163 13.58 10.12 6.17
C ASP A 163 12.17 9.54 6.44
N ILE A 164 11.78 8.47 5.73
CA ILE A 164 10.43 7.90 5.87
C ILE A 164 10.14 7.45 7.31
N PHE A 165 11.12 6.92 8.02
CA PHE A 165 10.94 6.47 9.41
C PHE A 165 10.68 7.63 10.37
N ASP A 166 11.27 8.79 10.11
CA ASP A 166 11.01 10.00 10.90
C ASP A 166 9.56 10.46 10.71
N VAL A 167 9.06 10.34 9.48
CA VAL A 167 7.65 10.62 9.17
C VAL A 167 6.73 9.67 9.92
N PHE A 168 7.01 8.36 9.89
CA PHE A 168 6.23 7.36 10.63
C PHE A 168 6.21 7.66 12.13
N LYS A 169 7.35 7.96 12.70
CA LYS A 169 7.47 8.25 14.14
C LYS A 169 6.70 9.52 14.52
N GLN A 170 6.76 10.54 13.70
CA GLN A 170 6.01 11.77 13.95
C GLN A 170 4.51 11.57 13.85
N LEU A 171 4.04 10.83 12.85
CA LEU A 171 2.62 10.52 12.69
C LEU A 171 2.11 9.64 13.84
N ARG A 172 2.90 8.65 14.25
CA ARG A 172 2.58 7.81 15.41
C ARG A 172 2.44 8.65 16.68
N LYS A 173 3.37 9.57 16.91
CA LYS A 173 3.34 10.49 18.05
C LYS A 173 2.09 11.35 18.04
N ASN A 174 1.74 11.91 16.90
CA ASN A 174 0.55 12.77 16.75
C ASN A 174 -0.73 12.02 17.12
N ILE A 175 -0.89 10.79 16.64
CA ILE A 175 -2.07 9.97 16.94
C ILE A 175 -2.08 9.54 18.41
N THR A 176 -0.94 9.14 18.94
CA THR A 176 -0.82 8.74 20.35
C THR A 176 -1.21 9.87 21.28
N GLU A 177 -0.75 11.08 21.03
CA GLU A 177 -1.09 12.26 21.80
C GLU A 177 -2.58 12.61 21.70
N GLU A 178 -3.14 12.59 20.48
CA GLU A 178 -4.54 12.93 20.25
C GLU A 178 -5.50 11.95 20.90
N LEU A 179 -5.18 10.66 20.88
CA LEU A 179 -6.03 9.61 21.47
C LEU A 179 -5.71 9.32 22.93
N ASN A 180 -4.76 10.02 23.54
CA ASN A 180 -4.30 9.80 24.92
C ASN A 180 -3.90 8.33 25.19
N LEU A 181 -3.18 7.76 24.26
CA LEU A 181 -2.75 6.35 24.33
C LEU A 181 -1.41 6.18 25.00
#